data_8b3339976f35ada2270283c404867f41
#
_entry.id   8b3339976f35ada2270283c404867f41
#
_cell.length_a   1.000
_cell.length_b   1.000
_cell.length_c   1.000
_cell.angle_alpha   90.00
_cell.angle_beta   90.00
_cell.angle_gamma   90.00
#
_symmetry.space_group_name_H-M   'P 1'
#
loop_
_entity.id
_entity.type
_entity.pdbx_description
1 polymer ?
#
loop_
_entity_poly.entity_id
_entity_poly.type
_entity_poly.pdbx_seq_one_letter_code
_entity_poly.pdbx_strand_id
1 'polypeptide(L)'
;MDLNVIDKPILLYSKLSPDYLPVPSSCMVTGITPQKVNETGINEADMIGKLVEEMMKPGTITTGYNSIGFDDECIRSTLYRNLYDPFEREYTNLCSRFDIINLVRATRDLRPQGMVFEKKNEAGFTSFRLTDLTEENNIDQTGAHDALVDVRATISIARLIKKNQPK
;
A
#
# COMPACT_ATOMS: atom_id res chain seq x y z
N MET A 1 11.69 3.76 -15.81
CA MET A 1 11.57 2.94 -14.58
C MET A 1 10.91 1.64 -14.93
N ASP A 2 11.56 0.53 -14.61
CA ASP A 2 11.03 -0.79 -14.96
C ASP A 2 10.37 -1.39 -13.75
N LEU A 3 9.22 -1.44 -13.49
CA LEU A 3 8.51 -1.94 -12.29
C LEU A 3 8.86 -3.42 -11.97
N ASN A 4 10.13 -3.78 -12.04
CA ASN A 4 10.63 -5.11 -11.74
C ASN A 4 10.86 -5.28 -10.24
N VAL A 5 10.49 -6.43 -9.72
CA VAL A 5 10.82 -6.80 -8.34
C VAL A 5 12.34 -7.08 -8.30
N ILE A 6 13.04 -6.36 -7.44
CA ILE A 6 14.51 -6.44 -7.31
C ILE A 6 14.94 -7.27 -6.10
N ASP A 7 14.04 -7.46 -5.13
CA ASP A 7 14.35 -8.16 -3.89
C ASP A 7 13.13 -8.93 -3.35
N LYS A 8 13.34 -9.75 -2.32
CA LYS A 8 12.26 -10.46 -1.63
C LYS A 8 11.37 -9.45 -0.88
N PRO A 9 10.05 -9.70 -0.81
CA PRO A 9 9.16 -8.84 -0.03
C PRO A 9 9.53 -8.88 1.45
N ILE A 10 9.48 -7.72 2.09
CA ILE A 10 9.63 -7.58 3.54
C ILE A 10 8.22 -7.55 4.14
N LEU A 11 7.91 -8.51 4.98
CA LEU A 11 6.66 -8.59 5.73
C LEU A 11 6.97 -8.53 7.22
N LEU A 12 6.49 -7.51 7.89
CA LEU A 12 6.74 -7.27 9.31
C LEU A 12 5.39 -7.16 10.05
N TYR A 13 5.34 -7.74 11.24
CA TYR A 13 4.26 -7.53 12.19
C TYR A 13 4.79 -6.80 13.42
N SER A 14 4.03 -5.81 13.91
CA SER A 14 4.28 -5.23 15.23
C SER A 14 3.53 -6.02 16.29
N LYS A 15 4.18 -6.31 17.41
CA LYS A 15 3.50 -6.78 18.60
C LYS A 15 2.46 -5.77 19.05
N LEU A 16 1.37 -6.26 19.61
CA LEU A 16 0.36 -5.40 20.21
C LEU A 16 0.88 -4.71 21.45
N SER A 17 0.46 -3.47 21.65
CA SER A 17 0.59 -2.81 22.95
C SER A 17 -0.29 -3.53 23.98
N PRO A 18 0.18 -3.73 25.23
CA PRO A 18 -0.57 -4.47 26.24
C PRO A 18 -1.86 -3.78 26.70
N ASP A 19 -2.02 -2.50 26.41
CA ASP A 19 -3.17 -1.66 26.75
C ASP A 19 -4.21 -1.52 25.63
N TYR A 20 -4.00 -2.18 24.48
CA TYR A 20 -4.88 -2.07 23.33
C TYR A 20 -5.25 -3.44 22.75
N LEU A 21 -6.52 -3.62 22.46
CA LEU A 21 -7.02 -4.77 21.69
C LEU A 21 -7.54 -4.32 20.33
N PRO A 22 -7.16 -5.01 19.26
CA PRO A 22 -7.67 -4.71 17.92
C PRO A 22 -9.17 -5.00 17.83
N VAL A 23 -9.84 -4.27 16.96
CA VAL A 23 -11.27 -4.49 16.69
C VAL A 23 -11.47 -5.89 16.09
N PRO A 24 -12.36 -6.73 16.66
CA PRO A 24 -12.55 -8.10 16.20
C PRO A 24 -12.87 -8.22 14.69
N SER A 25 -13.68 -7.29 14.15
CA SER A 25 -13.99 -7.28 12.71
C SER A 25 -12.76 -7.12 11.84
N SER A 26 -11.78 -6.32 12.25
CA SER A 26 -10.51 -6.17 11.52
C SER A 26 -9.72 -7.47 11.50
N CYS A 27 -9.67 -8.18 12.63
CA CYS A 27 -9.03 -9.49 12.71
C CYS A 27 -9.71 -10.53 11.80
N MET A 28 -11.04 -10.48 11.70
CA MET A 28 -11.81 -11.38 10.82
C MET A 28 -11.54 -11.12 9.34
N VAL A 29 -11.44 -9.85 8.94
CA VAL A 29 -11.19 -9.46 7.55
C VAL A 29 -9.77 -9.78 7.11
N THR A 30 -8.78 -9.45 7.95
CA THR A 30 -7.36 -9.60 7.61
C THR A 30 -6.78 -10.98 7.93
N GLY A 31 -7.45 -11.79 8.78
CA GLY A 31 -6.90 -13.02 9.32
C GLY A 31 -5.71 -12.81 10.28
N ILE A 32 -5.43 -11.56 10.67
CA ILE A 32 -4.34 -11.19 11.59
C ILE A 32 -4.90 -11.15 13.01
N THR A 33 -4.61 -12.18 13.79
CA THR A 33 -5.07 -12.29 15.19
C THR A 33 -4.06 -11.72 16.18
N PRO A 34 -4.50 -11.30 17.39
CA PRO A 34 -3.61 -10.89 18.47
C PRO A 34 -2.52 -11.94 18.78
N GLN A 35 -2.89 -13.21 18.78
CA GLN A 35 -1.95 -14.32 19.02
C GLN A 35 -0.86 -14.34 17.97
N LYS A 36 -1.22 -14.30 16.68
CA LYS A 36 -0.28 -14.31 15.57
C LYS A 36 0.74 -13.17 15.68
N VAL A 37 0.29 -11.94 15.91
CA VAL A 37 1.21 -10.79 15.98
C VAL A 37 2.07 -10.78 17.24
N ASN A 38 1.59 -11.35 18.35
CA ASN A 38 2.39 -11.49 19.57
C ASN A 38 3.46 -12.59 19.45
N GLU A 39 3.20 -13.65 18.68
CA GLU A 39 4.16 -14.74 18.43
C GLU A 39 5.20 -14.37 17.38
N THR A 40 4.77 -13.74 16.27
CA THR A 40 5.63 -13.50 15.10
C THR A 40 6.12 -12.06 14.97
N GLY A 41 5.48 -11.13 15.66
CA GLY A 41 5.78 -9.71 15.59
C GLY A 41 7.03 -9.30 16.36
N ILE A 42 7.60 -8.19 15.97
CA ILE A 42 8.69 -7.52 16.66
C ILE A 42 8.18 -6.27 17.40
N ASN A 43 8.99 -5.65 18.23
CA ASN A 43 8.65 -4.39 18.87
C ASN A 43 8.39 -3.32 17.79
N GLU A 44 7.44 -2.42 18.05
CA GLU A 44 7.08 -1.34 17.12
C GLU A 44 8.28 -0.43 16.78
N ALA A 45 9.10 -0.09 17.77
CA ALA A 45 10.29 0.72 17.54
C ALA A 45 11.29 0.03 16.58
N ASP A 46 11.48 -1.28 16.72
CA ASP A 46 12.33 -2.06 15.81
C ASP A 46 11.72 -2.19 14.43
N MET A 47 10.40 -2.33 14.34
CA MET A 47 9.67 -2.41 13.07
C MET A 47 9.80 -1.09 12.31
N ILE A 48 9.52 0.03 12.96
CA ILE A 48 9.58 1.33 12.30
C ILE A 48 11.01 1.70 11.91
N GLY A 49 12.02 1.33 12.71
CA GLY A 49 13.43 1.50 12.36
C GLY A 49 13.78 0.81 11.04
N LYS A 50 13.36 -0.45 10.86
CA LYS A 50 13.54 -1.19 9.60
C LYS A 50 12.81 -0.55 8.42
N LEU A 51 11.60 -0.02 8.63
CA LEU A 51 10.87 0.69 7.58
C LEU A 51 11.58 1.98 7.18
N VAL A 52 12.09 2.74 8.15
CA VAL A 52 12.87 3.96 7.88
C VAL A 52 14.12 3.64 7.06
N GLU A 53 14.87 2.59 7.42
CA GLU A 53 16.06 2.16 6.65
C GLU A 53 15.73 1.90 5.18
N GLU A 54 14.59 1.29 4.88
CA GLU A 54 14.17 1.03 3.50
C GLU A 54 13.62 2.28 2.80
N MET A 55 12.75 3.04 3.47
CA MET A 55 12.06 4.19 2.88
C MET A 55 12.98 5.38 2.65
N MET A 56 14.07 5.51 3.41
CA MET A 56 15.01 6.64 3.31
C MET A 56 16.27 6.32 2.48
N LYS A 57 16.36 5.18 1.84
CA LYS A 57 17.40 4.92 0.82
C LYS A 57 17.33 6.01 -0.25
N PRO A 58 18.46 6.62 -0.64
CA PRO A 58 18.46 7.73 -1.58
C PRO A 58 17.70 7.44 -2.88
N GLY A 59 16.80 8.35 -3.26
CA GLY A 59 15.98 8.23 -4.46
C GLY A 59 14.79 7.27 -4.35
N THR A 60 14.45 6.81 -3.14
CA THR A 60 13.28 5.95 -2.93
C THR A 60 11.98 6.72 -3.14
N ILE A 61 11.08 6.15 -3.92
CA ILE A 61 9.70 6.62 -4.06
C ILE A 61 8.79 5.60 -3.36
N THR A 62 8.28 5.95 -2.19
CA THR A 62 7.30 5.10 -1.51
C THR A 62 5.95 5.21 -2.21
N THR A 63 5.32 4.07 -2.49
CA THR A 63 4.05 4.05 -3.20
C THR A 63 3.13 2.95 -2.69
N GLY A 64 1.85 3.17 -2.81
CA GLY A 64 0.81 2.21 -2.47
C GLY A 64 -0.47 2.51 -3.25
N TYR A 65 -1.56 1.88 -2.86
CA TYR A 65 -2.89 2.14 -3.41
C TYR A 65 -3.75 2.84 -2.36
N ASN A 66 -4.12 4.09 -2.58
CA ASN A 66 -4.76 4.98 -1.59
C ASN A 66 -3.88 5.22 -0.34
N SER A 67 -2.57 5.13 -0.52
CA SER A 67 -1.60 5.19 0.58
C SER A 67 -1.51 6.58 1.21
N ILE A 68 -1.67 7.65 0.43
CA ILE A 68 -1.66 9.02 0.94
C ILE A 68 -2.80 9.26 1.95
N GLY A 69 -3.96 8.66 1.71
CA GLY A 69 -5.13 8.82 2.57
C GLY A 69 -5.17 7.88 3.78
N PHE A 70 -4.32 6.86 3.84
CA PHE A 70 -4.36 5.86 4.91
C PHE A 70 -2.98 5.45 5.41
N ASP A 71 -2.18 4.77 4.58
CA ASP A 71 -0.89 4.20 5.02
C ASP A 71 0.10 5.26 5.48
N ASP A 72 0.18 6.38 4.75
CA ASP A 72 1.07 7.49 5.08
C ASP A 72 0.73 8.11 6.44
N GLU A 73 -0.56 8.26 6.77
CA GLU A 73 -0.98 8.77 8.06
C GLU A 73 -0.65 7.80 9.20
N CYS A 74 -0.83 6.50 8.97
CA CYS A 74 -0.41 5.47 9.92
C CYS A 74 1.10 5.49 10.15
N ILE A 75 1.88 5.59 9.06
CA ILE A 75 3.34 5.63 9.13
C ILE A 75 3.81 6.91 9.84
N ARG A 76 3.26 8.08 9.51
CA ARG A 76 3.59 9.37 10.17
C ARG A 76 3.33 9.31 11.66
N SER A 77 2.16 8.81 12.06
CA SER A 77 1.80 8.67 13.47
C SER A 77 2.75 7.72 14.20
N THR A 78 3.15 6.63 13.55
CA THR A 78 4.08 5.65 14.11
C THR A 78 5.49 6.22 14.20
N LEU A 79 5.97 6.94 13.19
CA LEU A 79 7.24 7.65 13.22
C LEU A 79 7.30 8.65 14.38
N TYR A 80 6.27 9.50 14.49
CA TYR A 80 6.20 10.51 15.53
C TYR A 80 6.28 9.94 16.94
N ARG A 81 5.49 8.90 17.25
CA ARG A 81 5.52 8.30 18.59
C ARG A 81 6.78 7.51 18.91
N ASN A 82 7.57 7.15 17.87
CA ASN A 82 8.89 6.52 18.02
C ASN A 82 10.05 7.52 17.86
N LEU A 83 9.80 8.83 17.96
CA LEU A 83 10.76 9.91 17.96
C LEU A 83 11.54 10.10 16.63
N TYR A 84 10.95 9.68 15.52
CA TYR A 84 11.42 10.02 14.17
C TYR A 84 10.66 11.23 13.62
N ASP A 85 11.28 11.97 12.70
CA ASP A 85 10.55 12.99 11.93
C ASP A 85 9.50 12.32 11.04
N PRO A 86 8.20 12.65 11.17
CA PRO A 86 7.14 11.98 10.42
C PRO A 86 7.13 12.27 8.91
N PHE A 87 7.82 13.33 8.47
CA PHE A 87 7.79 13.81 7.09
C PHE A 87 9.11 13.64 6.34
N GLU A 88 10.24 13.47 7.05
CA GLU A 88 11.59 13.49 6.47
C GLU A 88 11.73 12.54 5.27
N ARG A 89 11.13 11.34 5.34
CA ARG A 89 11.13 10.34 4.26
C ARG A 89 10.45 10.80 2.96
N GLU A 90 9.73 11.91 2.98
CA GLU A 90 8.93 12.37 1.85
C GLU A 90 9.66 13.39 0.97
N TYR A 91 10.79 13.95 1.43
CA TYR A 91 11.50 14.99 0.71
C TYR A 91 13.02 14.97 0.87
N THR A 92 13.58 14.28 1.88
CA THR A 92 15.05 14.21 2.03
C THR A 92 15.66 13.14 1.14
N ASN A 93 16.96 13.18 0.91
CA ASN A 93 17.73 12.19 0.15
C ASN A 93 17.13 11.87 -1.24
N LEU A 94 16.48 12.84 -1.90
CA LEU A 94 15.74 12.62 -3.15
C LEU A 94 14.59 11.59 -3.01
N CYS A 95 14.17 11.32 -1.79
CA CYS A 95 13.00 10.47 -1.52
C CYS A 95 11.72 11.25 -1.84
N SER A 96 10.68 10.51 -2.15
CA SER A 96 9.34 11.06 -2.38
C SER A 96 8.27 10.01 -2.15
N ARG A 97 7.02 10.40 -2.31
CA ARG A 97 5.87 9.48 -2.25
C ARG A 97 4.97 9.67 -3.47
N PHE A 98 4.29 8.61 -3.84
CA PHE A 98 3.36 8.61 -4.95
C PHE A 98 2.21 7.64 -4.66
N ASP A 99 1.00 7.97 -5.09
CA ASP A 99 -0.18 7.12 -4.88
C ASP A 99 -0.73 6.63 -6.23
N ILE A 100 -0.78 5.32 -6.37
CA ILE A 100 -1.24 4.66 -7.61
C ILE A 100 -2.72 4.95 -7.89
N ILE A 101 -3.57 5.17 -6.88
CA ILE A 101 -4.98 5.53 -7.12
C ILE A 101 -5.11 6.83 -7.91
N ASN A 102 -4.21 7.80 -7.69
CA ASN A 102 -4.22 9.06 -8.42
C ASN A 102 -3.82 8.86 -9.90
N LEU A 103 -2.85 7.96 -10.15
CA LEU A 103 -2.50 7.57 -11.52
C LEU A 103 -3.67 6.86 -12.21
N VAL A 104 -4.38 5.97 -11.51
CA VAL A 104 -5.56 5.26 -12.03
C VAL A 104 -6.67 6.25 -12.38
N ARG A 105 -6.95 7.22 -11.50
CA ARG A 105 -7.95 8.29 -11.76
C ARG A 105 -7.57 9.11 -12.98
N ALA A 106 -6.31 9.56 -13.05
CA ALA A 106 -5.80 10.30 -14.21
C ALA A 106 -5.88 9.47 -15.50
N THR A 107 -5.56 8.19 -15.45
CA THR A 107 -5.67 7.28 -16.60
C THR A 107 -7.12 7.19 -17.07
N ARG A 108 -8.06 6.96 -16.18
CA ARG A 108 -9.49 6.88 -16.50
C ARG A 108 -9.99 8.15 -17.18
N ASP A 109 -9.60 9.31 -16.68
CA ASP A 109 -10.13 10.59 -17.14
C ASP A 109 -9.43 11.12 -18.40
N LEU A 110 -8.14 10.84 -18.58
CA LEU A 110 -7.35 11.40 -19.67
C LEU A 110 -7.04 10.39 -20.78
N ARG A 111 -6.80 9.13 -20.44
CA ARG A 111 -6.33 8.09 -21.38
C ARG A 111 -6.81 6.70 -20.96
N PRO A 112 -8.11 6.38 -21.04
CA PRO A 112 -8.66 5.12 -20.53
C PRO A 112 -8.30 3.89 -21.39
N GLN A 113 -7.70 4.07 -22.57
CA GLN A 113 -7.42 2.97 -23.50
C GLN A 113 -6.52 1.90 -22.86
N GLY A 114 -6.94 0.64 -22.93
CA GLY A 114 -6.20 -0.50 -22.42
C GLY A 114 -6.48 -0.83 -20.94
N MET A 115 -7.41 -0.10 -20.32
CA MET A 115 -7.97 -0.43 -19.01
C MET A 115 -9.50 -0.44 -19.05
N VAL A 116 -10.11 -1.26 -18.19
CA VAL A 116 -11.56 -1.37 -18.04
C VAL A 116 -11.97 -0.69 -16.74
N PHE A 117 -13.06 0.11 -16.79
CA PHE A 117 -13.60 0.92 -15.69
C PHE A 117 -15.14 0.88 -15.67
N GLU A 118 -15.74 -0.31 -15.75
CA GLU A 118 -17.19 -0.47 -15.88
C GLU A 118 -17.90 -0.49 -14.53
N LYS A 119 -17.24 -1.05 -13.49
CA LYS A 119 -17.85 -1.16 -12.16
C LYS A 119 -18.15 0.20 -11.55
N LYS A 120 -19.29 0.26 -10.90
CA LYS A 120 -19.79 1.46 -10.21
C LYS A 120 -19.83 1.23 -8.70
N ASN A 121 -19.61 2.30 -7.95
CA ASN A 121 -19.87 2.34 -6.52
C ASN A 121 -21.37 2.50 -6.25
N GLU A 122 -21.77 2.47 -4.98
CA GLU A 122 -23.15 2.61 -4.54
C GLU A 122 -23.81 3.94 -4.99
N ALA A 123 -23.02 4.98 -5.22
CA ALA A 123 -23.48 6.28 -5.71
C ALA A 123 -23.55 6.37 -7.25
N GLY A 124 -23.26 5.28 -7.99
CA GLY A 124 -23.31 5.22 -9.45
C GLY A 124 -22.07 5.79 -10.15
N PHE A 125 -21.03 6.20 -9.42
CA PHE A 125 -19.75 6.64 -9.99
C PHE A 125 -18.81 5.46 -10.23
N THR A 126 -17.83 5.64 -11.12
CA THR A 126 -16.77 4.64 -11.35
C THR A 126 -16.13 4.20 -10.04
N SER A 127 -16.07 2.90 -9.81
CA SER A 127 -15.37 2.34 -8.65
C SER A 127 -13.86 2.40 -8.87
N PHE A 128 -13.16 2.88 -7.87
CA PHE A 128 -11.69 2.86 -7.81
C PHE A 128 -11.18 1.93 -6.69
N ARG A 129 -12.00 0.97 -6.26
CA ARG A 129 -11.54 -0.06 -5.34
C ARG A 129 -10.53 -0.97 -6.05
N LEU A 130 -9.44 -1.32 -5.38
CA LEU A 130 -8.41 -2.17 -5.96
C LEU A 130 -8.99 -3.51 -6.44
N THR A 131 -9.88 -4.12 -5.64
CA THR A 131 -10.57 -5.37 -5.98
C THR A 131 -11.43 -5.27 -7.25
N ASP A 132 -12.13 -4.17 -7.44
CA ASP A 132 -12.96 -3.96 -8.62
C ASP A 132 -12.10 -3.82 -9.88
N LEU A 133 -11.02 -3.03 -9.78
CA LEU A 133 -10.11 -2.81 -10.90
C LEU A 133 -9.32 -4.07 -11.28
N THR A 134 -8.91 -4.87 -10.32
CA THR A 134 -8.20 -6.12 -10.59
C THR A 134 -9.11 -7.13 -11.29
N GLU A 135 -10.34 -7.27 -10.81
CA GLU A 135 -11.34 -8.16 -11.43
C GLU A 135 -11.66 -7.76 -12.88
N GLU A 136 -11.97 -6.48 -13.12
CA GLU A 136 -12.29 -5.96 -14.47
C GLU A 136 -11.12 -6.11 -15.46
N ASN A 137 -9.90 -6.02 -14.96
CA ASN A 137 -8.70 -6.08 -15.80
C ASN A 137 -8.00 -7.45 -15.78
N ASN A 138 -8.68 -8.50 -15.28
CA ASN A 138 -8.18 -9.87 -15.21
C ASN A 138 -6.82 -10.00 -14.49
N ILE A 139 -6.65 -9.26 -13.40
CA ILE A 139 -5.48 -9.33 -12.53
C ILE A 139 -5.84 -10.22 -11.34
N ASP A 140 -5.05 -11.27 -11.11
CA ASP A 140 -5.26 -12.17 -9.98
C ASP A 140 -5.03 -11.44 -8.64
N GLN A 141 -6.04 -11.49 -7.78
CA GLN A 141 -6.02 -10.98 -6.41
C GLN A 141 -6.64 -12.01 -5.46
N THR A 142 -6.36 -13.28 -5.67
CA THR A 142 -6.81 -14.35 -4.78
C THR A 142 -6.21 -14.13 -3.38
N GLY A 143 -7.07 -13.98 -2.38
CA GLY A 143 -6.67 -13.61 -1.01
C GLY A 143 -6.60 -12.09 -0.76
N ALA A 144 -7.44 -11.30 -1.46
CA ALA A 144 -7.63 -9.87 -1.16
C ALA A 144 -7.74 -9.63 0.37
N HIS A 145 -7.19 -8.48 0.82
CA HIS A 145 -6.96 -8.09 2.22
C HIS A 145 -5.76 -8.74 2.91
N ASP A 146 -5.00 -9.61 2.22
CA ASP A 146 -3.61 -9.87 2.61
C ASP A 146 -2.73 -8.74 2.05
N ALA A 147 -1.94 -8.09 2.90
CA ALA A 147 -1.14 -6.93 2.53
C ALA A 147 -0.19 -7.21 1.35
N LEU A 148 0.37 -8.42 1.27
CA LEU A 148 1.27 -8.78 0.18
C LEU A 148 0.53 -8.99 -1.14
N VAL A 149 -0.70 -9.53 -1.09
CA VAL A 149 -1.56 -9.69 -2.26
C VAL A 149 -1.94 -8.31 -2.81
N ASP A 150 -2.33 -7.38 -1.94
CA ASP A 150 -2.73 -6.03 -2.34
C ASP A 150 -1.54 -5.23 -2.92
N VAL A 151 -0.33 -5.40 -2.38
CA VAL A 151 0.90 -4.82 -2.96
C VAL A 151 1.17 -5.38 -4.36
N ARG A 152 1.05 -6.69 -4.57
CA ARG A 152 1.24 -7.32 -5.90
C ARG A 152 0.18 -6.85 -6.90
N ALA A 153 -1.07 -6.74 -6.48
CA ALA A 153 -2.16 -6.20 -7.28
C ALA A 153 -1.89 -4.75 -7.69
N THR A 154 -1.43 -3.91 -6.76
CA THR A 154 -1.04 -2.52 -7.02
C THR A 154 0.08 -2.42 -8.05
N ILE A 155 1.12 -3.25 -7.94
CA ILE A 155 2.21 -3.32 -8.92
C ILE A 155 1.67 -3.75 -10.30
N SER A 156 0.75 -4.70 -10.34
CA SER A 156 0.16 -5.20 -11.59
C SER A 156 -0.68 -4.13 -12.29
N ILE A 157 -1.48 -3.36 -11.54
CA ILE A 157 -2.21 -2.18 -12.06
C ILE A 157 -1.23 -1.14 -12.62
N ALA A 158 -0.17 -0.80 -11.88
CA ALA A 158 0.83 0.15 -12.35
C ALA A 158 1.54 -0.32 -13.63
N ARG A 159 1.85 -1.62 -13.74
CA ARG A 159 2.41 -2.23 -14.97
C ARG A 159 1.44 -2.18 -16.14
N LEU A 160 0.15 -2.44 -15.90
CA LEU A 160 -0.88 -2.37 -16.94
C LEU A 160 -0.99 -0.95 -17.49
N ILE A 161 -1.03 0.06 -16.62
CA ILE A 161 -1.03 1.46 -17.04
C ILE A 161 0.23 1.79 -17.84
N LYS A 162 1.41 1.45 -17.33
CA LYS A 162 2.68 1.69 -18.02
C LYS A 162 2.74 1.03 -19.40
N LYS A 163 2.21 -0.18 -19.55
CA LYS A 163 2.17 -0.90 -20.82
C LYS A 163 1.32 -0.18 -21.86
N ASN A 164 0.16 0.35 -21.44
CA ASN A 164 -0.80 0.97 -22.36
C ASN A 164 -0.55 2.48 -22.53
N GLN A 165 0.15 3.11 -21.57
CA GLN A 165 0.44 4.54 -21.53
C GLN A 165 1.95 4.76 -21.28
N PRO A 166 2.83 4.44 -22.22
CA PRO A 166 4.28 4.43 -21.99
C PRO A 166 4.92 5.84 -21.87
N LYS A 167 4.15 6.91 -22.14
CA LYS A 167 4.60 8.32 -22.08
C LYS A 167 3.61 9.18 -21.30
#